data_9250fdab766b7f412fc5e48b345cc320
#
_entry.id   9250fdab766b7f412fc5e48b345cc320
#
_cell.length_a   1.000
_cell.length_b   1.000
_cell.length_c   1.000
_cell.angle_alpha   90.00
_cell.angle_beta   90.00
_cell.angle_gamma   90.00
#
_symmetry.space_group_name_H-M   'P 1'
#
loop_
_entity.id
_entity.type
_entity.pdbx_description
1 polymer ?
#
loop_
_entity_poly.entity_id
_entity_poly.type
_entity_poly.pdbx_seq_one_letter_code
_entity_poly.pdbx_strand_id
1 'polypeptide(L)'
;MQSFDYIRRFSELGIDDVPLVGGKNASLGEMYQALTGKGVRVPNGFATTAQAFRDYLEHNGLTARIGDALETLDVDDVDALAATGAQIRGWIVDAELPQQLADEIVAAYREMEAEYGSEPDVAVRSSATAEDLPDASFAGQQETYLNIRGTEHLLRTCKRVLASLFTDRAIHYRVDKGFDHMSIALSIGVQKMVRSDIGASGVMFTLDTESGFRDVVMITAAYGLGENVVQGAVNPDEFLVFKPTLQQGRRPSIRRHLGEKAIKMIYTRDPVTAEATRNVPVKLEERQRFAITDDEVLELARYAVTIEEHYTALAGKPRPMDIEWARDGESGDLFIVQARPETVHSIRTDAYQEIYTLPERGRVLSSGKAVGARVGAGRARIILEAAHMHDLQRGEVLVTDITDPDWEPVMKIASAIVTNRGGRVCHAAIVARELGIPAVVGAGDATH
;
A
#
# COMPACT_ATOMS: atom_id res chain seq x y z
N MET A 1 2.46 -21.68 24.91
CA MET A 1 3.02 -20.83 23.87
C MET A 1 4.48 -20.55 24.21
N GLN A 2 5.37 -20.62 23.25
CA GLN A 2 6.77 -20.25 23.43
C GLN A 2 6.87 -18.73 23.62
N SER A 3 7.70 -18.25 24.55
CA SER A 3 8.01 -16.83 24.71
C SER A 3 9.12 -16.48 23.73
N PHE A 4 9.02 -15.31 23.09
CA PHE A 4 10.00 -14.78 22.16
C PHE A 4 10.48 -13.41 22.63
N ASP A 5 11.74 -13.09 22.38
CA ASP A 5 12.32 -11.77 22.66
C ASP A 5 12.12 -10.81 21.46
N TYR A 6 12.31 -11.33 20.23
CA TYR A 6 12.25 -10.57 18.98
C TYR A 6 10.95 -10.69 18.21
N ILE A 7 10.08 -11.61 18.57
CA ILE A 7 8.82 -11.87 17.85
C ILE A 7 7.61 -11.49 18.70
N ARG A 8 6.60 -10.93 18.05
CA ARG A 8 5.24 -10.73 18.62
C ARG A 8 4.22 -11.27 17.65
N ARG A 9 3.28 -12.08 18.14
CA ARG A 9 2.13 -12.57 17.36
C ARG A 9 1.12 -11.43 17.19
N PHE A 10 0.37 -11.41 16.11
CA PHE A 10 -0.69 -10.40 15.95
C PHE A 10 -1.72 -10.44 17.09
N SER A 11 -1.94 -11.60 17.68
CA SER A 11 -2.78 -11.73 18.87
C SER A 11 -2.22 -11.07 20.16
N GLU A 12 -0.99 -10.60 20.14
CA GLU A 12 -0.31 -9.94 21.27
C GLU A 12 -0.11 -8.43 21.03
N LEU A 13 -0.48 -7.92 19.85
CA LEU A 13 -0.20 -6.55 19.42
C LEU A 13 -1.45 -5.68 19.39
N GLY A 14 -1.30 -4.42 19.77
CA GLY A 14 -2.32 -3.39 19.66
C GLY A 14 -1.78 -2.11 19.04
N ILE A 15 -2.65 -1.10 18.89
CA ILE A 15 -2.29 0.16 18.22
C ILE A 15 -1.20 0.95 18.97
N ASP A 16 -1.05 0.74 20.27
CA ASP A 16 -0.02 1.39 21.09
C ASP A 16 1.38 0.81 20.88
N ASP A 17 1.49 -0.33 20.18
CA ASP A 17 2.77 -1.01 19.91
C ASP A 17 3.51 -0.48 18.67
N VAL A 18 3.09 0.66 18.09
CA VAL A 18 3.78 1.28 16.94
C VAL A 18 5.29 1.45 17.19
N PRO A 19 5.77 1.92 18.36
CA PRO A 19 7.23 2.01 18.61
C PRO A 19 7.94 0.65 18.61
N LEU A 20 7.21 -0.44 18.86
CA LEU A 20 7.74 -1.79 18.95
C LEU A 20 7.77 -2.52 17.61
N VAL A 21 6.71 -2.39 16.81
CA VAL A 21 6.52 -3.19 15.58
C VAL A 21 6.15 -2.38 14.34
N GLY A 22 6.16 -1.04 14.43
CA GLY A 22 5.74 -0.16 13.34
C GLY A 22 4.22 -0.08 13.13
N GLY A 23 3.78 0.92 12.37
CA GLY A 23 2.36 1.25 12.21
C GLY A 23 1.52 0.14 11.60
N LYS A 24 1.98 -0.47 10.50
CA LYS A 24 1.23 -1.55 9.82
C LYS A 24 1.01 -2.77 10.70
N ASN A 25 2.06 -3.24 11.39
CA ASN A 25 1.97 -4.42 12.23
C ASN A 25 1.14 -4.17 13.50
N ALA A 26 1.25 -2.98 14.09
CA ALA A 26 0.41 -2.56 15.22
C ALA A 26 -1.07 -2.52 14.82
N SER A 27 -1.39 -1.95 13.66
CA SER A 27 -2.77 -1.93 13.13
C SER A 27 -3.30 -3.33 12.82
N LEU A 28 -2.49 -4.22 12.23
CA LEU A 28 -2.89 -5.61 12.00
C LEU A 28 -3.18 -6.36 13.30
N GLY A 29 -2.33 -6.18 14.31
CA GLY A 29 -2.53 -6.76 15.65
C GLY A 29 -3.81 -6.23 16.30
N GLU A 30 -4.04 -4.92 16.29
CA GLU A 30 -5.26 -4.29 16.79
C GLU A 30 -6.51 -4.88 16.14
N MET A 31 -6.53 -4.96 14.81
CA MET A 31 -7.65 -5.54 14.09
C MET A 31 -7.85 -7.02 14.41
N TYR A 32 -6.77 -7.78 14.46
CA TYR A 32 -6.83 -9.21 14.78
C TYR A 32 -7.42 -9.46 16.16
N GLN A 33 -6.97 -8.73 17.18
CA GLN A 33 -7.48 -8.87 18.55
C GLN A 33 -8.91 -8.34 18.71
N ALA A 34 -9.16 -7.11 18.28
CA ALA A 34 -10.37 -6.37 18.63
C ALA A 34 -11.55 -6.64 17.71
N LEU A 35 -11.29 -7.03 16.44
CA LEU A 35 -12.32 -7.07 15.41
C LEU A 35 -12.66 -8.50 14.93
N THR A 36 -11.80 -9.49 15.13
CA THR A 36 -12.11 -10.89 14.76
C THR A 36 -13.37 -11.37 15.49
N GLY A 37 -13.52 -11.05 16.78
CA GLY A 37 -14.72 -11.35 17.55
C GLY A 37 -15.98 -10.59 17.11
N LYS A 38 -15.84 -9.54 16.30
CA LYS A 38 -16.93 -8.76 15.67
C LYS A 38 -17.24 -9.20 14.23
N GLY A 39 -16.62 -10.30 13.77
CA GLY A 39 -16.87 -10.90 12.47
C GLY A 39 -15.99 -10.36 11.35
N VAL A 40 -15.03 -9.47 11.61
CA VAL A 40 -14.04 -9.01 10.62
C VAL A 40 -12.91 -10.04 10.55
N ARG A 41 -12.70 -10.66 9.39
CA ARG A 41 -11.63 -11.65 9.22
C ARG A 41 -10.31 -10.94 8.88
N VAL A 42 -9.27 -11.23 9.67
CA VAL A 42 -7.90 -10.75 9.46
C VAL A 42 -6.98 -11.97 9.40
N PRO A 43 -6.14 -12.14 8.37
CA PRO A 43 -5.20 -13.26 8.32
C PRO A 43 -4.22 -13.17 9.49
N ASN A 44 -3.95 -14.32 10.13
CA ASN A 44 -3.01 -14.40 11.25
C ASN A 44 -1.56 -14.21 10.76
N GLY A 45 -0.67 -13.94 11.73
CA GLY A 45 0.73 -13.75 11.48
C GLY A 45 1.51 -13.30 12.71
N PHE A 46 2.72 -12.86 12.47
CA PHE A 46 3.59 -12.32 13.50
C PHE A 46 4.45 -11.15 12.96
N ALA A 47 5.03 -10.41 13.88
CA ALA A 47 5.94 -9.32 13.57
C ALA A 47 7.28 -9.49 14.31
N THR A 48 8.39 -9.08 13.69
CA THR A 48 9.63 -8.87 14.45
C THR A 48 9.57 -7.52 15.18
N THR A 49 10.35 -7.37 16.25
CA THR A 49 10.42 -6.09 16.95
C THR A 49 11.40 -5.13 16.27
N ALA A 50 11.25 -3.83 16.51
CA ALA A 50 12.21 -2.80 16.13
C ALA A 50 13.60 -3.04 16.75
N GLN A 51 13.64 -3.67 17.94
CA GLN A 51 14.89 -4.06 18.58
C GLN A 51 15.63 -5.14 17.80
N ALA A 52 14.91 -6.10 17.21
CA ALA A 52 15.52 -7.11 16.34
C ALA A 52 16.28 -6.49 15.16
N PHE A 53 15.78 -5.40 14.59
CA PHE A 53 16.47 -4.65 13.53
C PHE A 53 17.74 -3.98 14.04
N ARG A 54 17.68 -3.31 15.20
CA ARG A 54 18.84 -2.64 15.78
C ARG A 54 19.95 -3.65 16.13
N ASP A 55 19.59 -4.75 16.78
CA ASP A 55 20.53 -5.80 17.16
C ASP A 55 21.12 -6.50 15.93
N TYR A 56 20.34 -6.64 14.85
CA TYR A 56 20.87 -7.14 13.57
C TYR A 56 21.96 -6.24 12.98
N LEU A 57 21.74 -4.93 12.96
CA LEU A 57 22.74 -3.98 12.47
C LEU A 57 23.98 -3.94 13.38
N GLU A 58 23.78 -3.95 14.69
CA GLU A 58 24.88 -3.91 15.67
C GLU A 58 25.72 -5.19 15.64
N HIS A 59 25.08 -6.36 15.60
CA HIS A 59 25.75 -7.67 15.50
C HIS A 59 26.72 -7.74 14.33
N ASN A 60 26.39 -7.09 13.22
CA ASN A 60 27.20 -7.08 12.00
C ASN A 60 28.08 -5.83 11.85
N GLY A 61 28.14 -4.96 12.87
CA GLY A 61 28.90 -3.70 12.82
C GLY A 61 28.42 -2.73 11.74
N LEU A 62 27.15 -2.82 11.33
CA LEU A 62 26.59 -2.02 10.25
C LEU A 62 26.09 -0.65 10.70
N THR A 63 25.79 -0.46 11.99
CA THR A 63 25.22 0.79 12.51
C THR A 63 26.12 2.00 12.19
N ALA A 64 27.39 1.94 12.60
CA ALA A 64 28.37 3.02 12.33
C ALA A 64 28.65 3.14 10.83
N ARG A 65 28.86 2.00 10.15
CA ARG A 65 29.20 1.96 8.73
C ARG A 65 28.14 2.58 7.83
N ILE A 66 26.85 2.36 8.14
CA ILE A 66 25.72 2.97 7.43
C ILE A 66 25.64 4.47 7.77
N GLY A 67 25.78 4.83 9.04
CA GLY A 67 25.78 6.22 9.48
C GLY A 67 26.84 7.04 8.74
N ASP A 68 28.09 6.59 8.71
CA ASP A 68 29.22 7.24 8.02
C ASP A 68 28.94 7.40 6.50
N ALA A 69 28.35 6.39 5.86
CA ALA A 69 28.01 6.43 4.44
C ALA A 69 26.90 7.45 4.10
N LEU A 70 25.96 7.66 5.03
CA LEU A 70 24.84 8.59 4.83
C LEU A 70 25.19 10.03 5.27
N GLU A 71 26.12 10.22 6.20
CA GLU A 71 26.50 11.55 6.71
C GLU A 71 27.07 12.47 5.62
N THR A 72 27.78 11.90 4.65
CA THR A 72 28.44 12.65 3.56
C THR A 72 27.67 12.60 2.24
N LEU A 73 26.49 11.95 2.22
CA LEU A 73 25.70 11.77 1.01
C LEU A 73 24.94 13.03 0.65
N ASP A 74 25.16 13.54 -0.56
CA ASP A 74 24.28 14.50 -1.21
C ASP A 74 23.12 13.74 -1.87
N VAL A 75 21.91 13.86 -1.31
CA VAL A 75 20.73 13.15 -1.83
C VAL A 75 20.17 13.75 -3.12
N ASP A 76 20.59 14.95 -3.49
CA ASP A 76 20.22 15.58 -4.76
C ASP A 76 21.11 15.08 -5.93
N ASP A 77 22.25 14.47 -5.62
CA ASP A 77 23.06 13.69 -6.57
C ASP A 77 22.47 12.29 -6.74
N VAL A 78 21.68 12.09 -7.77
CA VAL A 78 20.93 10.84 -8.06
C VAL A 78 21.88 9.65 -8.22
N ASP A 79 23.05 9.84 -8.84
CA ASP A 79 24.02 8.76 -9.06
C ASP A 79 24.70 8.36 -7.74
N ALA A 80 25.08 9.34 -6.92
CA ALA A 80 25.64 9.10 -5.58
C ALA A 80 24.62 8.43 -4.66
N LEU A 81 23.36 8.88 -4.69
CA LEU A 81 22.26 8.30 -3.91
C LEU A 81 22.04 6.83 -4.32
N ALA A 82 21.94 6.54 -5.62
CA ALA A 82 21.75 5.19 -6.12
C ALA A 82 22.88 4.25 -5.75
N ALA A 83 24.15 4.71 -5.90
CA ALA A 83 25.32 3.93 -5.56
C ALA A 83 25.41 3.64 -4.05
N THR A 84 25.21 4.66 -3.21
CA THR A 84 25.25 4.53 -1.74
C THR A 84 24.11 3.66 -1.23
N GLY A 85 22.88 3.88 -1.73
CA GLY A 85 21.72 3.06 -1.39
C GLY A 85 21.93 1.58 -1.74
N ALA A 86 22.41 1.29 -2.95
CA ALA A 86 22.70 -0.07 -3.39
C ALA A 86 23.79 -0.73 -2.54
N GLN A 87 24.83 0.02 -2.17
CA GLN A 87 25.92 -0.47 -1.32
C GLN A 87 25.41 -0.84 0.09
N ILE A 88 24.61 0.02 0.72
CA ILE A 88 24.03 -0.24 2.04
C ILE A 88 23.12 -1.47 1.99
N ARG A 89 22.22 -1.55 0.99
CA ARG A 89 21.33 -2.71 0.80
C ARG A 89 22.14 -4.00 0.63
N GLY A 90 23.27 -3.95 -0.11
CA GLY A 90 24.18 -5.08 -0.26
C GLY A 90 24.72 -5.54 1.09
N TRP A 91 25.24 -4.63 1.91
CA TRP A 91 25.76 -4.97 3.24
C TRP A 91 24.71 -5.64 4.13
N ILE A 92 23.46 -5.16 4.10
CA ILE A 92 22.38 -5.73 4.90
C ILE A 92 21.98 -7.12 4.39
N VAL A 93 21.87 -7.32 3.08
CA VAL A 93 21.47 -8.63 2.52
C VAL A 93 22.56 -9.69 2.73
N ASP A 94 23.84 -9.30 2.68
CA ASP A 94 24.97 -10.23 2.85
C ASP A 94 25.26 -10.54 4.33
N ALA A 95 24.82 -9.70 5.26
CA ALA A 95 25.04 -9.87 6.69
C ALA A 95 24.36 -11.14 7.25
N GLU A 96 24.87 -11.68 8.35
CA GLU A 96 24.31 -12.87 9.00
C GLU A 96 23.19 -12.49 9.99
N LEU A 97 22.09 -13.23 9.95
CA LEU A 97 21.06 -13.09 10.98
C LEU A 97 21.60 -13.62 12.31
N PRO A 98 21.45 -12.86 13.42
CA PRO A 98 21.72 -13.41 14.74
C PRO A 98 20.97 -14.71 14.95
N GLN A 99 21.65 -15.73 15.48
CA GLN A 99 21.08 -17.08 15.59
C GLN A 99 19.73 -17.09 16.32
N GLN A 100 19.62 -16.35 17.43
CA GLN A 100 18.38 -16.23 18.19
C GLN A 100 17.25 -15.65 17.33
N LEU A 101 17.50 -14.59 16.57
CA LEU A 101 16.50 -13.98 15.69
C LEU A 101 16.02 -14.97 14.60
N ALA A 102 16.97 -15.68 13.98
CA ALA A 102 16.65 -16.67 12.97
C ALA A 102 15.81 -17.83 13.56
N ASP A 103 16.20 -18.34 14.74
CA ASP A 103 15.49 -19.42 15.42
C ASP A 103 14.06 -19.00 15.82
N GLU A 104 13.88 -17.78 16.33
CA GLU A 104 12.56 -17.25 16.69
C GLU A 104 11.65 -17.05 15.47
N ILE A 105 12.17 -16.52 14.34
CA ILE A 105 11.40 -16.40 13.08
C ILE A 105 10.96 -17.79 12.60
N VAL A 106 11.86 -18.76 12.59
CA VAL A 106 11.55 -20.15 12.19
C VAL A 106 10.52 -20.79 13.12
N ALA A 107 10.64 -20.57 14.43
CA ALA A 107 9.69 -21.11 15.40
C ALA A 107 8.30 -20.50 15.23
N ALA A 108 8.19 -19.19 15.04
CA ALA A 108 6.94 -18.50 14.79
C ALA A 108 6.27 -18.95 13.47
N TYR A 109 7.08 -19.16 12.41
CA TYR A 109 6.56 -19.70 11.15
C TYR A 109 6.05 -21.13 11.29
N ARG A 110 6.71 -21.98 12.11
CA ARG A 110 6.23 -23.32 12.43
C ARG A 110 4.94 -23.32 13.25
N GLU A 111 4.71 -22.31 14.07
CA GLU A 111 3.40 -22.15 14.72
C GLU A 111 2.30 -21.89 13.68
N MET A 112 2.58 -21.10 12.64
CA MET A 112 1.65 -20.91 11.52
C MET A 112 1.41 -22.21 10.73
N GLU A 113 2.42 -23.09 10.59
CA GLU A 113 2.24 -24.41 9.96
C GLU A 113 1.22 -25.28 10.71
N ALA A 114 1.14 -25.16 12.03
CA ALA A 114 0.15 -25.88 12.82
C ALA A 114 -1.29 -25.41 12.56
N GLU A 115 -1.47 -24.14 12.18
CA GLU A 115 -2.78 -23.56 11.86
C GLU A 115 -3.16 -23.74 10.39
N TYR A 116 -2.22 -23.55 9.45
CA TYR A 116 -2.48 -23.44 8.01
C TYR A 116 -1.93 -24.61 7.17
N GLY A 117 -1.29 -25.60 7.79
CA GLY A 117 -0.63 -26.70 7.09
C GLY A 117 0.82 -26.39 6.74
N SER A 118 1.50 -27.42 6.19
CA SER A 118 2.93 -27.35 5.89
C SER A 118 3.27 -26.26 4.90
N GLU A 119 4.31 -25.48 5.20
CA GLU A 119 4.85 -24.39 4.39
C GLU A 119 3.77 -23.40 3.88
N PRO A 120 3.01 -22.76 4.79
CA PRO A 120 1.99 -21.80 4.39
C PRO A 120 2.63 -20.66 3.59
N ASP A 121 1.94 -20.22 2.56
CA ASP A 121 2.33 -19.03 1.82
C ASP A 121 2.09 -17.78 2.67
N VAL A 122 3.10 -16.92 2.73
CA VAL A 122 3.04 -15.69 3.52
C VAL A 122 3.44 -14.47 2.69
N ALA A 123 2.90 -13.31 3.08
CA ALA A 123 3.42 -12.01 2.72
C ALA A 123 4.45 -11.61 3.77
N VAL A 124 5.61 -11.12 3.32
CA VAL A 124 6.67 -10.59 4.18
C VAL A 124 6.81 -9.11 3.85
N ARG A 125 6.47 -8.25 4.81
CA ARG A 125 6.32 -6.81 4.58
C ARG A 125 7.05 -5.99 5.64
N SER A 126 7.48 -4.80 5.25
CA SER A 126 8.06 -3.83 6.16
C SER A 126 7.00 -3.06 6.92
N SER A 127 7.34 -2.67 8.14
CA SER A 127 6.57 -1.77 9.00
C SER A 127 7.54 -0.89 9.78
N ALA A 128 7.64 0.38 9.43
CA ALA A 128 8.57 1.30 10.08
C ALA A 128 7.96 1.93 11.34
N THR A 129 8.82 2.21 12.32
CA THR A 129 8.39 2.86 13.57
C THR A 129 7.96 4.32 13.40
N ALA A 130 8.33 4.94 12.27
CA ALA A 130 7.92 6.30 11.91
C ALA A 130 6.83 6.33 10.82
N GLU A 131 6.26 5.18 10.46
CA GLU A 131 5.21 5.07 9.46
C GLU A 131 3.85 5.53 10.04
N ASP A 132 3.01 6.12 9.18
CA ASP A 132 1.67 6.64 9.54
C ASP A 132 1.67 7.75 10.61
N LEU A 133 2.77 8.51 10.71
CA LEU A 133 2.79 9.74 11.50
C LEU A 133 1.88 10.80 10.85
N PRO A 134 1.29 11.72 11.65
CA PRO A 134 0.36 12.75 11.14
C PRO A 134 0.92 13.59 10.00
N ASP A 135 2.24 13.82 9.99
CA ASP A 135 2.94 14.68 9.02
C ASP A 135 3.84 13.90 8.03
N ALA A 136 3.86 12.56 8.12
CA ALA A 136 4.73 11.72 7.30
C ALA A 136 4.15 10.32 7.11
N SER A 137 3.56 10.06 5.94
CA SER A 137 2.86 8.78 5.69
C SER A 137 3.81 7.63 5.35
N PHE A 138 5.04 7.87 4.88
CA PHE A 138 5.96 6.86 4.34
C PHE A 138 5.30 5.91 3.31
N ALA A 139 4.17 6.30 2.74
CA ALA A 139 3.43 5.48 1.78
C ALA A 139 4.29 5.18 0.55
N GLY A 140 4.32 3.91 0.12
CA GLY A 140 5.06 3.48 -1.06
C GLY A 140 6.59 3.45 -0.91
N GLN A 141 7.15 3.80 0.25
CA GLN A 141 8.61 3.86 0.45
C GLN A 141 9.26 2.50 0.70
N GLN A 142 8.47 1.48 0.99
CA GLN A 142 8.95 0.19 1.49
C GLN A 142 8.38 -0.97 0.68
N GLU A 143 9.03 -2.15 0.79
CA GLU A 143 8.73 -3.29 -0.05
C GLU A 143 7.89 -4.36 0.66
N THR A 144 7.09 -5.07 -0.14
CA THR A 144 6.33 -6.25 0.26
C THR A 144 6.67 -7.40 -0.68
N TYR A 145 6.97 -8.57 -0.11
CA TYR A 145 7.24 -9.79 -0.85
C TYR A 145 6.10 -10.77 -0.64
N LEU A 146 5.50 -11.22 -1.73
CA LEU A 146 4.32 -12.08 -1.74
C LEU A 146 4.69 -13.53 -2.04
N ASN A 147 3.83 -14.48 -1.63
CA ASN A 147 3.95 -15.91 -1.91
C ASN A 147 5.29 -16.52 -1.45
N ILE A 148 5.76 -16.11 -0.27
CA ILE A 148 6.97 -16.68 0.33
C ILE A 148 6.61 -17.99 1.03
N ARG A 149 7.39 -19.05 0.78
CA ARG A 149 7.18 -20.38 1.36
C ARG A 149 8.50 -20.98 1.85
N GLY A 150 8.40 -21.73 2.95
CA GLY A 150 9.53 -22.40 3.58
C GLY A 150 10.47 -21.47 4.34
N THR A 151 11.13 -22.03 5.35
CA THR A 151 11.93 -21.26 6.32
C THR A 151 13.16 -20.59 5.68
N GLU A 152 13.83 -21.26 4.76
CA GLU A 152 15.02 -20.71 4.09
C GLU A 152 14.67 -19.49 3.23
N HIS A 153 13.57 -19.57 2.46
CA HIS A 153 13.10 -18.45 1.65
C HIS A 153 12.61 -17.31 2.52
N LEU A 154 11.92 -17.61 3.64
CA LEU A 154 11.48 -16.62 4.61
C LEU A 154 12.66 -15.84 5.19
N LEU A 155 13.70 -16.51 5.73
CA LEU A 155 14.87 -15.85 6.32
C LEU A 155 15.63 -14.97 5.30
N ARG A 156 15.77 -15.44 4.06
CA ARG A 156 16.34 -14.64 2.97
C ARG A 156 15.51 -13.39 2.68
N THR A 157 14.19 -13.54 2.66
CA THR A 157 13.27 -12.43 2.39
C THR A 157 13.25 -11.43 3.54
N CYS A 158 13.37 -11.88 4.79
CA CYS A 158 13.50 -10.99 5.94
C CYS A 158 14.68 -10.02 5.79
N LYS A 159 15.85 -10.48 5.36
CA LYS A 159 17.01 -9.60 5.10
C LYS A 159 16.74 -8.57 4.00
N ARG A 160 16.02 -8.97 2.94
CA ARG A 160 15.61 -8.05 1.86
C ARG A 160 14.64 -6.98 2.37
N VAL A 161 13.69 -7.36 3.23
CA VAL A 161 12.78 -6.41 3.88
C VAL A 161 13.57 -5.41 4.73
N LEU A 162 14.54 -5.86 5.55
CA LEU A 162 15.38 -4.97 6.35
C LEU A 162 16.19 -4.00 5.46
N ALA A 163 16.68 -4.46 4.32
CA ALA A 163 17.40 -3.65 3.36
C ALA A 163 16.52 -2.57 2.70
N SER A 164 15.20 -2.77 2.61
CA SER A 164 14.28 -1.84 1.96
C SER A 164 14.17 -0.48 2.65
N LEU A 165 14.59 -0.37 3.92
CA LEU A 165 14.72 0.92 4.61
C LEU A 165 15.75 1.86 3.94
N PHE A 166 16.65 1.31 3.14
CA PHE A 166 17.73 2.06 2.47
C PHE A 166 17.57 2.02 0.94
N THR A 167 16.33 2.00 0.44
CA THR A 167 16.06 2.35 -0.97
C THR A 167 16.33 3.83 -1.18
N ASP A 168 16.67 4.21 -2.40
CA ASP A 168 17.03 5.58 -2.77
C ASP A 168 15.89 6.55 -2.38
N ARG A 169 14.65 6.19 -2.68
CA ARG A 169 13.45 6.95 -2.29
C ARG A 169 13.30 7.06 -0.76
N ALA A 170 13.56 5.99 -0.01
CA ALA A 170 13.43 6.01 1.45
C ALA A 170 14.54 6.85 2.12
N ILE A 171 15.75 6.86 1.56
CA ILE A 171 16.85 7.73 2.01
C ILE A 171 16.49 9.20 1.74
N HIS A 172 16.12 9.52 0.49
CA HIS A 172 15.75 10.88 0.08
C HIS A 172 14.56 11.42 0.90
N TYR A 173 13.51 10.61 1.07
CA TYR A 173 12.33 10.98 1.85
C TYR A 173 12.67 11.36 3.31
N ARG A 174 13.57 10.60 3.96
CA ARG A 174 13.99 10.93 5.34
C ARG A 174 14.70 12.27 5.42
N VAL A 175 15.55 12.58 4.44
CA VAL A 175 16.23 13.90 4.36
C VAL A 175 15.21 15.00 4.16
N ASP A 176 14.30 14.87 3.20
CA ASP A 176 13.24 15.84 2.90
C ASP A 176 12.38 16.15 4.14
N LYS A 177 12.12 15.15 4.97
CA LYS A 177 11.31 15.27 6.19
C LYS A 177 12.12 15.60 7.45
N GLY A 178 13.45 15.69 7.34
CA GLY A 178 14.33 15.99 8.46
C GLY A 178 14.44 14.89 9.51
N PHE A 179 14.21 13.62 9.11
CA PHE A 179 14.41 12.46 9.99
C PHE A 179 15.85 12.04 10.02
N ASP A 180 16.36 11.76 11.22
CA ASP A 180 17.63 11.06 11.38
C ASP A 180 17.52 9.63 10.84
N HIS A 181 18.47 9.26 9.97
CA HIS A 181 18.44 7.96 9.29
C HIS A 181 18.46 6.76 10.22
N MET A 182 19.19 6.86 11.33
CA MET A 182 19.42 5.75 12.27
C MET A 182 18.40 5.71 13.41
N SER A 183 17.59 6.78 13.56
CA SER A 183 16.52 6.82 14.57
C SER A 183 15.32 5.95 14.19
N ILE A 184 15.11 5.73 12.89
CA ILE A 184 13.99 4.92 12.37
C ILE A 184 14.40 3.45 12.36
N ALA A 185 13.57 2.61 12.96
CA ALA A 185 13.74 1.17 12.94
C ALA A 185 12.65 0.50 12.10
N LEU A 186 12.97 -0.68 11.60
CA LEU A 186 12.06 -1.49 10.79
C LEU A 186 11.63 -2.75 11.56
N SER A 187 10.37 -3.07 11.48
CA SER A 187 9.80 -4.36 11.85
C SER A 187 9.41 -5.12 10.60
N ILE A 188 9.48 -6.43 10.63
CA ILE A 188 9.04 -7.31 9.55
C ILE A 188 7.71 -7.91 9.97
N GLY A 189 6.66 -7.71 9.18
CA GLY A 189 5.40 -8.43 9.30
C GLY A 189 5.41 -9.68 8.44
N VAL A 190 5.07 -10.81 9.01
CA VAL A 190 4.86 -12.09 8.30
C VAL A 190 3.40 -12.46 8.47
N GLN A 191 2.63 -12.36 7.39
CA GLN A 191 1.18 -12.54 7.40
C GLN A 191 0.78 -13.66 6.45
N LYS A 192 -0.16 -14.54 6.84
CA LYS A 192 -0.71 -15.55 5.95
C LYS A 192 -1.31 -14.91 4.72
N MET A 193 -0.94 -15.39 3.54
CA MET A 193 -1.53 -14.95 2.28
C MET A 193 -2.97 -15.44 2.13
N VAL A 194 -3.83 -14.53 1.65
CA VAL A 194 -5.16 -14.88 1.15
C VAL A 194 -5.04 -15.27 -0.32
N ARG A 195 -5.67 -16.36 -0.74
CA ARG A 195 -5.58 -16.89 -2.11
C ARG A 195 -6.39 -16.05 -3.11
N SER A 196 -6.16 -14.74 -3.08
CA SER A 196 -6.79 -13.81 -4.02
C SER A 196 -6.21 -13.93 -5.44
N ASP A 197 -5.07 -14.58 -5.61
CA ASP A 197 -4.52 -14.93 -6.94
C ASP A 197 -5.52 -15.67 -7.83
N ILE A 198 -6.40 -16.47 -7.23
CA ILE A 198 -7.53 -17.16 -7.85
C ILE A 198 -8.90 -16.58 -7.43
N GLY A 199 -8.92 -15.48 -6.72
CA GLY A 199 -10.07 -14.74 -6.22
C GLY A 199 -10.12 -13.31 -6.72
N ALA A 200 -10.31 -12.37 -5.79
CA ALA A 200 -10.36 -10.93 -6.03
C ALA A 200 -9.72 -10.16 -4.86
N SER A 201 -9.36 -8.92 -5.12
CA SER A 201 -8.82 -8.02 -4.11
C SER A 201 -9.13 -6.57 -4.46
N GLY A 202 -8.88 -5.67 -3.52
CA GLY A 202 -9.07 -4.26 -3.75
C GLY A 202 -8.77 -3.40 -2.53
N VAL A 203 -9.14 -2.14 -2.66
CA VAL A 203 -9.02 -1.13 -1.61
C VAL A 203 -10.40 -0.56 -1.33
N MET A 204 -10.67 -0.19 -0.10
CA MET A 204 -11.88 0.51 0.27
C MET A 204 -11.59 1.67 1.22
N PHE A 205 -12.39 2.72 1.08
CA PHE A 205 -12.31 3.92 1.92
C PHE A 205 -13.64 4.14 2.63
N THR A 206 -13.58 4.59 3.86
CA THR A 206 -14.80 4.92 4.61
C THR A 206 -15.30 6.34 4.35
N LEU A 207 -14.93 6.89 3.22
CA LEU A 207 -15.44 8.15 2.65
C LEU A 207 -15.30 8.12 1.11
N ASP A 208 -15.91 9.08 0.43
CA ASP A 208 -15.60 9.35 -0.98
C ASP A 208 -14.30 10.15 -1.06
N THR A 209 -13.28 9.56 -1.66
CA THR A 209 -11.92 10.14 -1.78
C THR A 209 -11.84 11.39 -2.65
N GLU A 210 -12.90 11.75 -3.39
CA GLU A 210 -12.93 12.98 -4.20
C GLU A 210 -13.61 14.13 -3.46
N SER A 211 -14.79 13.87 -2.90
CA SER A 211 -15.60 14.91 -2.25
C SER A 211 -15.36 15.01 -0.74
N GLY A 212 -14.73 14.00 -0.13
CA GLY A 212 -14.65 13.89 1.33
C GLY A 212 -15.98 13.52 2.00
N PHE A 213 -17.00 13.12 1.20
CA PHE A 213 -18.32 12.76 1.75
C PHE A 213 -18.21 11.49 2.60
N ARG A 214 -18.58 11.61 3.87
CA ARG A 214 -18.35 10.59 4.91
C ARG A 214 -19.42 9.51 5.00
N ASP A 215 -20.59 9.72 4.41
CA ASP A 215 -21.71 8.78 4.53
C ASP A 215 -21.68 7.66 3.47
N VAL A 216 -20.53 7.40 2.86
CA VAL A 216 -20.33 6.29 1.94
C VAL A 216 -19.11 5.45 2.29
N VAL A 217 -19.16 4.17 1.92
CA VAL A 217 -17.98 3.33 1.73
C VAL A 217 -17.72 3.23 0.24
N MET A 218 -16.53 3.64 -0.19
CA MET A 218 -16.03 3.46 -1.54
C MET A 218 -15.21 2.18 -1.59
N ILE A 219 -15.54 1.25 -2.49
CA ILE A 219 -14.86 -0.04 -2.62
C ILE A 219 -14.39 -0.19 -4.07
N THR A 220 -13.14 -0.58 -4.26
CA THR A 220 -12.62 -1.02 -5.55
C THR A 220 -12.40 -2.52 -5.54
N ALA A 221 -12.53 -3.18 -6.72
CA ALA A 221 -12.34 -4.60 -6.86
C ALA A 221 -11.70 -4.97 -8.20
N ALA A 222 -10.72 -5.88 -8.17
CA ALA A 222 -10.14 -6.49 -9.36
C ALA A 222 -9.85 -7.97 -9.10
N TYR A 223 -9.67 -8.74 -10.16
CA TYR A 223 -9.23 -10.12 -10.07
C TYR A 223 -7.75 -10.22 -9.70
N GLY A 224 -7.38 -11.25 -8.95
CA GLY A 224 -5.99 -11.52 -8.59
C GLY A 224 -5.52 -10.79 -7.33
N LEU A 225 -4.20 -10.74 -7.14
CA LEU A 225 -3.55 -10.09 -6.00
C LEU A 225 -3.71 -8.56 -6.04
N GLY A 226 -3.82 -7.94 -4.87
CA GLY A 226 -4.13 -6.53 -4.69
C GLY A 226 -3.08 -5.54 -5.19
N GLU A 227 -1.86 -5.99 -5.40
CA GLU A 227 -0.74 -5.16 -5.84
C GLU A 227 -1.05 -4.36 -7.11
N ASN A 228 -1.71 -4.98 -8.12
CA ASN A 228 -2.13 -4.28 -9.33
C ASN A 228 -3.13 -3.14 -9.08
N VAL A 229 -3.96 -3.24 -8.05
CA VAL A 229 -4.92 -2.16 -7.69
C VAL A 229 -4.19 -1.01 -7.02
N VAL A 230 -3.32 -1.33 -6.05
CA VAL A 230 -2.53 -0.34 -5.29
C VAL A 230 -1.55 0.39 -6.20
N GLN A 231 -0.86 -0.31 -7.09
CA GLN A 231 0.05 0.30 -8.07
C GLN A 231 -0.69 1.02 -9.21
N GLY A 232 -2.01 0.78 -9.38
CA GLY A 232 -2.76 1.36 -10.49
C GLY A 232 -2.56 0.70 -11.84
N ALA A 233 -1.98 -0.51 -11.86
CA ALA A 233 -1.75 -1.27 -13.09
C ALA A 233 -3.05 -1.76 -13.74
N VAL A 234 -4.15 -1.72 -13.00
CA VAL A 234 -5.48 -2.16 -13.44
C VAL A 234 -6.53 -1.08 -13.17
N ASN A 235 -7.52 -0.96 -14.06
CA ASN A 235 -8.72 -0.16 -13.85
C ASN A 235 -9.78 -1.05 -13.17
N PRO A 236 -9.98 -0.93 -11.83
CA PRO A 236 -10.86 -1.81 -11.08
C PRO A 236 -12.34 -1.46 -11.23
N ASP A 237 -13.21 -2.37 -10.82
CA ASP A 237 -14.60 -2.05 -10.52
C ASP A 237 -14.68 -1.06 -9.35
N GLU A 238 -15.72 -0.22 -9.31
CA GLU A 238 -15.96 0.73 -8.22
C GLU A 238 -17.39 0.60 -7.71
N PHE A 239 -17.52 0.62 -6.39
CA PHE A 239 -18.81 0.57 -5.70
C PHE A 239 -18.88 1.67 -4.66
N LEU A 240 -20.02 2.34 -4.55
CA LEU A 240 -20.34 3.27 -3.45
C LEU A 240 -21.54 2.72 -2.68
N VAL A 241 -21.35 2.50 -1.39
CA VAL A 241 -22.38 1.99 -0.47
C VAL A 241 -22.74 3.05 0.54
N PHE A 242 -24.02 3.39 0.64
CA PHE A 242 -24.50 4.42 1.56
C PHE A 242 -24.59 3.90 3.01
N LYS A 243 -23.73 4.42 3.90
CA LYS A 243 -23.57 3.96 5.29
C LYS A 243 -24.84 4.05 6.14
N PRO A 244 -25.61 5.20 6.15
CA PRO A 244 -26.73 5.34 7.06
C PRO A 244 -27.80 4.26 6.91
N THR A 245 -28.08 3.80 5.69
CA THR A 245 -29.05 2.71 5.48
C THR A 245 -28.46 1.34 5.81
N LEU A 246 -27.15 1.16 5.60
CA LEU A 246 -26.43 -0.06 5.99
C LEU A 246 -26.45 -0.24 7.52
N GLN A 247 -26.14 0.82 8.28
CA GLN A 247 -26.15 0.83 9.75
C GLN A 247 -27.54 0.61 10.35
N GLN A 248 -28.60 0.98 9.64
CA GLN A 248 -29.98 0.69 10.02
C GLN A 248 -30.41 -0.77 9.74
N GLY A 249 -29.49 -1.62 9.29
CA GLY A 249 -29.80 -3.01 8.92
C GLY A 249 -30.64 -3.16 7.65
N ARG A 250 -30.77 -2.09 6.85
CA ARG A 250 -31.50 -2.10 5.56
C ARG A 250 -30.51 -2.42 4.44
N ARG A 251 -31.02 -2.96 3.32
CA ARG A 251 -30.20 -3.12 2.12
C ARG A 251 -29.98 -1.74 1.48
N PRO A 252 -28.73 -1.20 1.49
CA PRO A 252 -28.43 0.13 0.97
C PRO A 252 -28.45 0.14 -0.56
N SER A 253 -28.55 1.35 -1.12
CA SER A 253 -28.28 1.58 -2.53
C SER A 253 -26.80 1.40 -2.81
N ILE A 254 -26.44 0.67 -3.87
CA ILE A 254 -25.09 0.49 -4.36
C ILE A 254 -24.99 1.16 -5.73
N ARG A 255 -24.14 2.18 -5.85
CA ARG A 255 -23.72 2.69 -7.16
C ARG A 255 -22.54 1.86 -7.63
N ARG A 256 -22.57 1.40 -8.89
CA ARG A 256 -21.56 0.51 -9.47
C ARG A 256 -21.00 1.10 -10.75
N HIS A 257 -19.71 0.90 -10.93
CA HIS A 257 -19.01 1.17 -12.17
C HIS A 257 -18.15 -0.04 -12.53
N LEU A 258 -18.35 -0.58 -13.74
CA LEU A 258 -17.57 -1.72 -14.23
C LEU A 258 -16.22 -1.23 -14.72
N GLY A 259 -15.14 -1.76 -14.14
CA GLY A 259 -13.78 -1.50 -14.57
C GLY A 259 -13.35 -2.37 -15.74
N GLU A 260 -12.27 -1.99 -16.38
CA GLU A 260 -11.72 -2.75 -17.50
C GLU A 260 -11.11 -4.08 -17.07
N LYS A 261 -10.39 -4.11 -15.95
CA LYS A 261 -9.73 -5.28 -15.36
C LYS A 261 -8.93 -6.12 -16.37
N ALA A 262 -8.11 -5.43 -17.18
CA ALA A 262 -7.44 -6.05 -18.32
C ALA A 262 -6.44 -7.16 -17.92
N ILE A 263 -5.80 -7.01 -16.76
CA ILE A 263 -4.80 -7.93 -16.22
C ILE A 263 -5.14 -8.33 -14.80
N LYS A 264 -4.62 -9.47 -14.36
CA LYS A 264 -4.61 -9.92 -12.97
C LYS A 264 -3.25 -10.48 -12.60
N MET A 265 -2.84 -10.29 -11.34
CA MET A 265 -1.61 -10.88 -10.81
C MET A 265 -1.92 -12.21 -10.14
N ILE A 266 -1.18 -13.24 -10.50
CA ILE A 266 -1.32 -14.60 -9.97
C ILE A 266 0.00 -15.12 -9.43
N TYR A 267 -0.05 -16.15 -8.60
CA TYR A 267 1.14 -16.88 -8.21
C TYR A 267 1.82 -17.55 -9.42
N THR A 268 3.13 -17.56 -9.40
CA THR A 268 3.95 -18.33 -10.33
C THR A 268 4.92 -19.22 -9.56
N ARG A 269 5.33 -20.29 -10.19
CA ARG A 269 6.42 -21.16 -9.73
C ARG A 269 7.49 -21.24 -10.81
N ASP A 270 7.76 -20.13 -11.46
CA ASP A 270 8.77 -20.11 -12.50
C ASP A 270 10.17 -20.28 -11.88
N PRO A 271 10.83 -21.44 -12.09
CA PRO A 271 12.16 -21.70 -11.53
C PRO A 271 13.25 -20.86 -12.22
N VAL A 272 12.95 -20.24 -13.36
CA VAL A 272 13.92 -19.48 -14.17
C VAL A 272 14.03 -18.03 -13.70
N THR A 273 12.89 -17.38 -13.43
CA THR A 273 12.86 -15.96 -13.03
C THR A 273 12.96 -15.76 -11.52
N ALA A 274 12.78 -16.81 -10.73
CA ALA A 274 12.64 -16.76 -9.26
C ALA A 274 11.53 -15.81 -8.78
N GLU A 275 10.66 -15.36 -9.69
CA GLU A 275 9.51 -14.51 -9.37
C GLU A 275 8.41 -15.35 -8.73
N ALA A 276 7.84 -14.86 -7.65
CA ALA A 276 6.75 -15.51 -6.92
C ALA A 276 5.37 -15.19 -7.50
N THR A 277 5.25 -14.13 -8.30
CA THR A 277 4.01 -13.64 -8.91
C THR A 277 4.24 -13.20 -10.36
N ARG A 278 3.19 -13.18 -11.16
CA ARG A 278 3.22 -12.62 -12.53
C ARG A 278 1.86 -12.06 -12.94
N ASN A 279 1.88 -11.09 -13.84
CA ASN A 279 0.68 -10.60 -14.50
C ASN A 279 0.25 -11.47 -15.67
N VAL A 280 -1.05 -11.74 -15.75
CA VAL A 280 -1.68 -12.45 -16.87
C VAL A 280 -2.92 -11.68 -17.35
N PRO A 281 -3.27 -11.76 -18.66
CA PRO A 281 -4.48 -11.13 -19.16
C PRO A 281 -5.74 -11.79 -18.59
N VAL A 282 -6.76 -10.98 -18.30
CA VAL A 282 -8.08 -11.45 -17.90
C VAL A 282 -8.93 -11.70 -19.15
N LYS A 283 -9.65 -12.81 -19.19
CA LYS A 283 -10.53 -13.15 -20.31
C LYS A 283 -11.65 -12.11 -20.48
N LEU A 284 -12.04 -11.83 -21.70
CA LEU A 284 -13.07 -10.82 -22.01
C LEU A 284 -14.38 -11.08 -21.26
N GLU A 285 -14.81 -12.33 -21.16
CA GLU A 285 -16.04 -12.70 -20.43
C GLU A 285 -15.99 -12.38 -18.94
N GLU A 286 -14.80 -12.53 -18.30
CA GLU A 286 -14.57 -12.15 -16.90
C GLU A 286 -14.53 -10.62 -16.76
N ARG A 287 -13.90 -9.90 -17.69
CA ARG A 287 -13.83 -8.43 -17.69
C ARG A 287 -15.21 -7.76 -17.78
N GLN A 288 -16.18 -8.41 -18.44
CA GLN A 288 -17.56 -7.92 -18.59
C GLN A 288 -18.45 -8.18 -17.36
N ARG A 289 -17.89 -8.73 -16.27
CA ARG A 289 -18.59 -8.99 -15.00
C ARG A 289 -17.87 -8.26 -13.87
N PHE A 290 -18.61 -7.94 -12.83
CA PHE A 290 -18.03 -7.45 -11.59
C PHE A 290 -17.18 -8.56 -10.94
N ALA A 291 -16.03 -8.20 -10.36
CA ALA A 291 -15.11 -9.14 -9.72
C ALA A 291 -15.69 -9.74 -8.42
N ILE A 292 -16.64 -9.04 -7.80
CA ILE A 292 -17.34 -9.45 -6.58
C ILE A 292 -18.83 -9.21 -6.73
N THR A 293 -19.62 -9.94 -5.93
CA THR A 293 -21.09 -9.85 -5.88
C THR A 293 -21.55 -8.70 -4.98
N ASP A 294 -22.84 -8.32 -5.10
CA ASP A 294 -23.43 -7.30 -4.22
C ASP A 294 -23.42 -7.69 -2.74
N ASP A 295 -23.57 -8.98 -2.42
CA ASP A 295 -23.55 -9.45 -1.03
C ASP A 295 -22.13 -9.35 -0.44
N GLU A 296 -21.11 -9.65 -1.23
CA GLU A 296 -19.69 -9.43 -0.86
C GLU A 296 -19.37 -7.93 -0.69
N VAL A 297 -19.90 -7.07 -1.58
CA VAL A 297 -19.77 -5.60 -1.44
C VAL A 297 -20.40 -5.13 -0.12
N LEU A 298 -21.56 -5.65 0.25
CA LEU A 298 -22.22 -5.29 1.50
C LEU A 298 -21.50 -5.83 2.74
N GLU A 299 -20.88 -7.01 2.64
CA GLU A 299 -20.04 -7.57 3.72
C GLU A 299 -18.81 -6.71 3.92
N LEU A 300 -18.08 -6.36 2.87
CA LEU A 300 -16.94 -5.42 2.91
C LEU A 300 -17.34 -4.06 3.49
N ALA A 301 -18.49 -3.52 3.08
CA ALA A 301 -18.97 -2.25 3.62
C ALA A 301 -19.27 -2.34 5.13
N ARG A 302 -19.78 -3.47 5.65
CA ARG A 302 -19.94 -3.68 7.10
C ARG A 302 -18.59 -3.76 7.81
N TYR A 303 -17.61 -4.46 7.23
CA TYR A 303 -16.24 -4.49 7.77
C TYR A 303 -15.67 -3.07 7.86
N ALA A 304 -15.78 -2.28 6.79
CA ALA A 304 -15.29 -0.91 6.75
C ALA A 304 -15.91 -0.03 7.85
N VAL A 305 -17.24 -0.10 8.03
CA VAL A 305 -17.94 0.64 9.08
C VAL A 305 -17.48 0.19 10.47
N THR A 306 -17.37 -1.13 10.70
CA THR A 306 -16.90 -1.69 12.00
C THR A 306 -15.48 -1.23 12.32
N ILE A 307 -14.59 -1.20 11.32
CA ILE A 307 -13.21 -0.73 11.47
C ILE A 307 -13.20 0.78 11.77
N GLU A 308 -13.92 1.60 11.00
CA GLU A 308 -14.00 3.04 11.21
C GLU A 308 -14.54 3.39 12.61
N GLU A 309 -15.59 2.73 13.06
CA GLU A 309 -16.17 2.93 14.39
C GLU A 309 -15.17 2.58 15.50
N HIS A 310 -14.42 1.49 15.32
CA HIS A 310 -13.39 1.08 16.27
C HIS A 310 -12.27 2.12 16.39
N TYR A 311 -11.65 2.51 15.25
CA TYR A 311 -10.57 3.49 15.27
C TYR A 311 -11.03 4.90 15.65
N THR A 312 -12.28 5.27 15.37
CA THR A 312 -12.91 6.51 15.84
C THR A 312 -13.04 6.51 17.37
N ALA A 313 -13.46 5.38 17.95
CA ALA A 313 -13.54 5.23 19.41
C ALA A 313 -12.17 5.33 20.09
N LEU A 314 -11.15 4.66 19.55
CA LEU A 314 -9.77 4.73 20.05
C LEU A 314 -9.21 6.17 19.97
N ALA A 315 -9.44 6.85 18.86
CA ALA A 315 -8.91 8.19 18.66
C ALA A 315 -9.71 9.32 19.37
N GLY A 316 -10.92 9.03 19.85
CA GLY A 316 -11.84 10.02 20.42
C GLY A 316 -12.34 11.06 19.42
N LYS A 317 -12.11 10.87 18.13
CA LYS A 317 -12.52 11.75 17.03
C LYS A 317 -12.73 10.94 15.75
N PRO A 318 -13.56 11.43 14.79
CA PRO A 318 -13.78 10.72 13.53
C PRO A 318 -12.47 10.34 12.82
N ARG A 319 -12.35 9.06 12.47
CA ARG A 319 -11.17 8.49 11.81
C ARG A 319 -11.62 7.73 10.55
N PRO A 320 -11.77 8.40 9.41
CA PRO A 320 -11.93 7.72 8.13
C PRO A 320 -10.74 6.79 7.87
N MET A 321 -11.00 5.67 7.21
CA MET A 321 -10.03 4.60 7.02
C MET A 321 -9.78 4.30 5.56
N ASP A 322 -8.53 3.98 5.25
CA ASP A 322 -8.02 3.36 4.03
C ASP A 322 -7.74 1.88 4.34
N ILE A 323 -8.38 0.98 3.60
CA ILE A 323 -8.44 -0.44 3.95
C ILE A 323 -8.16 -1.29 2.72
N GLU A 324 -7.19 -2.19 2.82
CA GLU A 324 -6.94 -3.20 1.79
C GLU A 324 -7.67 -4.51 2.17
N TRP A 325 -8.29 -5.13 1.17
CA TRP A 325 -9.03 -6.37 1.35
C TRP A 325 -8.72 -7.40 0.27
N ALA A 326 -8.94 -8.66 0.60
CA ALA A 326 -8.76 -9.78 -0.32
C ALA A 326 -9.88 -10.82 -0.12
N ARG A 327 -10.33 -11.42 -1.22
CA ARG A 327 -11.23 -12.56 -1.26
C ARG A 327 -10.45 -13.82 -1.59
N ASP A 328 -10.56 -14.79 -0.72
CA ASP A 328 -9.96 -16.11 -0.95
C ASP A 328 -10.74 -16.86 -2.04
N GLY A 329 -10.03 -17.31 -3.08
CA GLY A 329 -10.65 -18.02 -4.20
C GLY A 329 -10.97 -19.49 -3.92
N GLU A 330 -10.47 -20.06 -2.82
CA GLU A 330 -10.76 -21.42 -2.39
C GLU A 330 -11.97 -21.47 -1.45
N SER A 331 -11.97 -20.66 -0.40
CA SER A 331 -13.06 -20.62 0.59
C SER A 331 -14.20 -19.66 0.20
N GLY A 332 -13.91 -18.63 -0.58
CA GLY A 332 -14.82 -17.52 -0.88
C GLY A 332 -14.87 -16.46 0.22
N ASP A 333 -14.14 -16.62 1.33
CA ASP A 333 -14.15 -15.69 2.45
C ASP A 333 -13.45 -14.37 2.11
N LEU A 334 -13.95 -13.29 2.71
CA LEU A 334 -13.36 -11.95 2.63
C LEU A 334 -12.47 -11.70 3.84
N PHE A 335 -11.30 -11.10 3.59
CA PHE A 335 -10.31 -10.76 4.61
C PHE A 335 -9.88 -9.30 4.48
N ILE A 336 -9.59 -8.69 5.61
CA ILE A 336 -8.90 -7.40 5.70
C ILE A 336 -7.42 -7.68 5.86
N VAL A 337 -6.60 -7.15 4.94
CA VAL A 337 -5.16 -7.41 4.92
C VAL A 337 -4.33 -6.22 5.38
N GLN A 338 -4.91 -5.02 5.40
CA GLN A 338 -4.32 -3.81 5.98
C GLN A 338 -5.42 -2.79 6.27
N ALA A 339 -5.27 -1.96 7.31
CA ALA A 339 -6.07 -0.75 7.53
C ALA A 339 -5.19 0.34 8.13
N ARG A 340 -5.41 1.58 7.67
CA ARG A 340 -4.76 2.78 8.20
C ARG A 340 -5.72 3.98 8.17
N PRO A 341 -5.51 5.00 9.02
CA PRO A 341 -6.26 6.23 8.91
C PRO A 341 -6.06 6.90 7.55
N GLU A 342 -7.16 7.41 6.98
CA GLU A 342 -7.10 8.27 5.80
C GLU A 342 -6.52 9.63 6.19
N THR A 343 -5.54 10.14 5.43
CA THR A 343 -4.76 11.32 5.82
C THR A 343 -5.08 12.57 5.00
N VAL A 344 -5.66 12.44 3.80
CA VAL A 344 -5.86 13.57 2.87
C VAL A 344 -7.07 14.42 3.27
N HIS A 345 -8.23 13.81 3.43
CA HIS A 345 -9.48 14.53 3.77
C HIS A 345 -9.68 14.76 5.26
N SER A 346 -9.04 13.97 6.11
CA SER A 346 -9.11 14.14 7.57
C SER A 346 -8.41 15.42 8.06
N ILE A 347 -7.49 15.99 7.26
CA ILE A 347 -6.72 17.21 7.56
C ILE A 347 -7.37 18.46 6.96
N ARG A 348 -8.21 18.33 5.93
CA ARG A 348 -8.85 19.49 5.29
C ARG A 348 -9.91 20.12 6.18
N THR A 349 -9.67 21.38 6.54
CA THR A 349 -10.60 22.26 7.27
C THR A 349 -11.25 23.29 6.36
N ASP A 350 -11.14 23.16 5.05
CA ASP A 350 -11.58 24.16 4.09
C ASP A 350 -13.10 24.35 4.12
N ALA A 351 -13.54 25.52 4.57
CA ALA A 351 -14.93 25.92 4.59
C ALA A 351 -15.45 26.38 3.21
N TYR A 352 -14.61 26.34 2.16
CA TYR A 352 -14.93 26.85 0.84
C TYR A 352 -14.78 25.75 -0.22
N GLN A 353 -15.81 25.64 -1.08
CA GLN A 353 -15.78 24.82 -2.28
C GLN A 353 -15.51 25.73 -3.48
N GLU A 354 -14.37 25.54 -4.17
CA GLU A 354 -14.10 26.20 -5.45
C GLU A 354 -14.88 25.49 -6.57
N ILE A 355 -15.67 26.26 -7.31
CA ILE A 355 -16.43 25.76 -8.48
C ILE A 355 -15.83 26.37 -9.72
N TYR A 356 -15.25 25.52 -10.57
CA TYR A 356 -14.73 25.92 -11.88
C TYR A 356 -15.84 25.80 -12.94
N THR A 357 -16.07 26.87 -13.70
CA THR A 357 -16.97 26.88 -14.85
C THR A 357 -16.16 26.98 -16.14
N LEU A 358 -16.44 26.09 -17.09
CA LEU A 358 -15.84 26.12 -18.41
C LEU A 358 -16.83 26.86 -19.36
N PRO A 359 -16.55 28.13 -19.75
CA PRO A 359 -17.48 28.92 -20.56
C PRO A 359 -17.61 28.37 -21.99
N GLU A 360 -16.53 27.81 -22.53
CA GLU A 360 -16.49 27.20 -23.85
C GLU A 360 -15.83 25.83 -23.79
N ARG A 361 -16.42 24.83 -24.43
CA ARG A 361 -15.86 23.49 -24.53
C ARG A 361 -14.90 23.43 -25.72
N GLY A 362 -13.61 23.23 -25.44
CA GLY A 362 -12.62 22.89 -26.44
C GLY A 362 -12.77 21.46 -26.97
N ARG A 363 -11.89 21.08 -27.89
CA ARG A 363 -11.76 19.67 -28.32
C ARG A 363 -11.30 18.80 -27.16
N VAL A 364 -12.03 17.75 -26.87
CA VAL A 364 -11.61 16.71 -25.91
C VAL A 364 -10.55 15.86 -26.61
N LEU A 365 -9.34 15.81 -26.04
CA LEU A 365 -8.23 14.99 -26.53
C LEU A 365 -8.26 13.58 -25.90
N SER A 366 -8.50 13.50 -24.60
CA SER A 366 -8.70 12.25 -23.88
C SER A 366 -9.62 12.47 -22.69
N SER A 367 -10.18 11.41 -22.11
CA SER A 367 -11.09 11.49 -20.98
C SER A 367 -10.83 10.35 -20.01
N GLY A 368 -10.93 10.62 -18.71
CA GLY A 368 -10.69 9.65 -17.63
C GLY A 368 -11.39 10.06 -16.34
N LYS A 369 -10.98 9.48 -15.23
CA LYS A 369 -11.49 9.79 -13.90
C LYS A 369 -10.75 10.98 -13.33
N ALA A 370 -11.48 12.03 -12.96
CA ALA A 370 -10.91 13.19 -12.29
C ALA A 370 -10.46 12.85 -10.87
N VAL A 371 -9.33 13.42 -10.48
CA VAL A 371 -8.74 13.35 -9.16
C VAL A 371 -8.42 14.76 -8.67
N GLY A 372 -8.90 15.09 -7.49
CA GLY A 372 -8.79 16.43 -6.91
C GLY A 372 -9.81 17.42 -7.49
N ALA A 373 -9.92 18.58 -6.83
CA ALA A 373 -10.93 19.62 -7.13
C ALA A 373 -10.40 20.76 -8.00
N ARG A 374 -9.11 20.74 -8.38
CA ARG A 374 -8.46 21.82 -9.13
C ARG A 374 -8.48 21.56 -10.65
N VAL A 375 -8.18 22.62 -11.40
CA VAL A 375 -7.94 22.57 -12.85
C VAL A 375 -6.48 22.93 -13.11
N GLY A 376 -5.79 22.11 -13.90
CA GLY A 376 -4.42 22.39 -14.35
C GLY A 376 -4.41 22.71 -15.83
N ALA A 377 -3.48 23.56 -16.23
CA ALA A 377 -3.27 23.92 -17.63
C ALA A 377 -1.77 24.02 -17.92
N GLY A 378 -1.35 23.57 -19.10
CA GLY A 378 0.04 23.61 -19.52
C GLY A 378 0.25 22.83 -20.81
N ARG A 379 1.48 22.87 -21.32
CA ARG A 379 1.89 22.04 -22.46
C ARG A 379 1.92 20.57 -22.03
N ALA A 380 1.32 19.68 -22.80
CA ALA A 380 1.41 18.24 -22.55
C ALA A 380 2.83 17.73 -22.85
N ARG A 381 3.39 17.01 -21.90
CA ARG A 381 4.67 16.30 -22.01
C ARG A 381 4.42 14.81 -21.80
N ILE A 382 4.61 14.03 -22.87
CA ILE A 382 4.48 12.58 -22.81
C ILE A 382 5.81 12.00 -22.35
N ILE A 383 5.80 11.27 -21.22
CA ILE A 383 6.95 10.57 -20.66
C ILE A 383 6.49 9.15 -20.34
N LEU A 384 7.11 8.16 -20.96
CA LEU A 384 6.73 6.75 -20.81
C LEU A 384 7.64 5.97 -19.86
N GLU A 385 8.84 6.46 -19.62
CA GLU A 385 9.86 5.80 -18.81
C GLU A 385 10.44 6.75 -17.76
N ALA A 386 10.67 6.24 -16.56
CA ALA A 386 11.23 7.01 -15.44
C ALA A 386 12.58 7.67 -15.79
N ALA A 387 13.40 7.02 -16.61
CA ALA A 387 14.69 7.56 -17.08
C ALA A 387 14.57 8.92 -17.81
N HIS A 388 13.40 9.26 -18.37
CA HIS A 388 13.15 10.51 -19.09
C HIS A 388 12.38 11.56 -18.25
N MET A 389 12.24 11.36 -16.96
CA MET A 389 11.51 12.30 -16.09
C MET A 389 12.10 13.72 -16.10
N HIS A 390 13.41 13.85 -16.30
CA HIS A 390 14.09 15.14 -16.41
C HIS A 390 13.64 16.01 -17.60
N ASP A 391 12.92 15.45 -18.57
CA ASP A 391 12.37 16.20 -19.72
C ASP A 391 11.16 17.05 -19.33
N LEU A 392 10.49 16.78 -18.20
CA LEU A 392 9.35 17.58 -17.73
C LEU A 392 9.83 18.93 -17.19
N GLN A 393 9.23 20.00 -17.68
CA GLN A 393 9.46 21.34 -17.17
C GLN A 393 8.35 21.76 -16.21
N ARG A 394 8.71 22.61 -15.23
CA ARG A 394 7.73 23.13 -14.27
C ARG A 394 6.54 23.79 -14.98
N GLY A 395 5.34 23.38 -14.62
CA GLY A 395 4.09 23.90 -15.18
C GLY A 395 3.61 23.19 -16.45
N GLU A 396 4.32 22.19 -16.95
CA GLU A 396 3.81 21.29 -17.99
C GLU A 396 2.83 20.26 -17.40
N VAL A 397 1.98 19.68 -18.25
CA VAL A 397 1.09 18.57 -17.92
C VAL A 397 1.84 17.27 -18.18
N LEU A 398 2.06 16.48 -17.13
CA LEU A 398 2.64 15.14 -17.26
C LEU A 398 1.61 14.18 -17.87
N VAL A 399 1.94 13.56 -18.99
CA VAL A 399 1.12 12.52 -19.63
C VAL A 399 1.94 11.23 -19.67
N THR A 400 1.45 10.17 -19.04
CA THR A 400 2.18 8.90 -18.95
C THR A 400 1.23 7.70 -18.98
N ASP A 401 1.77 6.50 -19.13
CA ASP A 401 0.97 5.28 -19.06
C ASP A 401 0.54 4.96 -17.62
N ILE A 402 1.49 5.00 -16.69
CA ILE A 402 1.31 4.74 -15.26
C ILE A 402 2.40 5.46 -14.47
N THR A 403 2.18 5.73 -13.19
CA THR A 403 3.23 6.20 -12.27
C THR A 403 3.45 5.20 -11.14
N ASP A 404 4.66 5.19 -10.62
CA ASP A 404 5.07 4.50 -9.41
C ASP A 404 5.73 5.51 -8.42
N PRO A 405 6.15 5.11 -7.23
CA PRO A 405 6.74 6.04 -6.26
C PRO A 405 7.97 6.82 -6.75
N ASP A 406 8.71 6.32 -7.72
CA ASP A 406 9.88 7.02 -8.26
C ASP A 406 9.51 8.25 -9.09
N TRP A 407 8.23 8.39 -9.49
CA TRP A 407 7.71 9.56 -10.23
C TRP A 407 7.36 10.77 -9.34
N GLU A 408 7.39 10.63 -8.02
CA GLU A 408 6.99 11.71 -7.10
C GLU A 408 7.74 13.03 -7.34
N PRO A 409 9.08 13.05 -7.57
CA PRO A 409 9.80 14.30 -7.82
C PRO A 409 9.28 15.07 -9.03
N VAL A 410 8.98 14.38 -10.13
CA VAL A 410 8.48 15.03 -11.35
C VAL A 410 7.01 15.41 -11.22
N MET A 411 6.22 14.65 -10.47
CA MET A 411 4.82 14.99 -10.20
C MET A 411 4.70 16.32 -9.43
N LYS A 412 5.63 16.64 -8.52
CA LYS A 412 5.66 17.90 -7.74
C LYS A 412 5.79 19.16 -8.62
N ILE A 413 6.36 19.06 -9.79
CA ILE A 413 6.57 20.21 -10.70
C ILE A 413 5.53 20.31 -11.82
N ALA A 414 4.71 19.26 -12.00
CA ALA A 414 3.64 19.21 -12.99
C ALA A 414 2.49 20.15 -12.63
N SER A 415 1.85 20.75 -13.63
CA SER A 415 0.60 21.53 -13.46
C SER A 415 -0.63 20.64 -13.37
N ALA A 416 -0.57 19.47 -13.99
CA ALA A 416 -1.56 18.39 -13.93
C ALA A 416 -0.92 17.07 -14.34
N ILE A 417 -1.59 15.97 -14.02
CA ILE A 417 -1.14 14.61 -14.34
C ILE A 417 -2.23 13.88 -15.11
N VAL A 418 -1.86 13.19 -16.20
CA VAL A 418 -2.78 12.34 -16.96
C VAL A 418 -2.16 10.96 -17.10
N THR A 419 -2.90 9.91 -16.72
CA THR A 419 -2.41 8.53 -16.89
C THR A 419 -3.39 7.69 -17.69
N ASN A 420 -2.86 6.80 -18.55
CA ASN A 420 -3.69 5.84 -19.29
C ASN A 420 -4.34 4.83 -18.36
N ARG A 421 -3.58 4.32 -17.40
CA ARG A 421 -4.01 3.32 -16.43
C ARG A 421 -4.20 3.90 -15.05
N GLY A 422 -4.95 3.18 -14.22
CA GLY A 422 -5.19 3.49 -12.82
C GLY A 422 -6.63 3.93 -12.53
N GLY A 423 -7.02 3.73 -11.30
CA GLY A 423 -8.28 4.20 -10.72
C GLY A 423 -8.04 5.34 -9.72
N ARG A 424 -9.11 5.78 -9.05
CA ARG A 424 -9.03 6.85 -8.02
C ARG A 424 -8.18 6.52 -6.80
N VAL A 425 -7.73 5.29 -6.67
CA VAL A 425 -6.91 4.78 -5.55
C VAL A 425 -5.52 4.35 -5.98
N CYS A 426 -5.11 4.61 -7.24
CA CYS A 426 -3.77 4.31 -7.71
C CYS A 426 -2.74 5.31 -7.18
N HIS A 427 -1.45 4.98 -7.30
CA HIS A 427 -0.34 5.84 -6.89
C HIS A 427 -0.47 7.29 -7.42
N ALA A 428 -0.71 7.47 -8.73
CA ALA A 428 -0.91 8.79 -9.33
C ALA A 428 -2.02 9.59 -8.62
N ALA A 429 -3.13 8.94 -8.28
CA ALA A 429 -4.27 9.58 -7.65
C ALA A 429 -3.99 9.96 -6.18
N ILE A 430 -3.32 9.09 -5.43
CA ILE A 430 -2.97 9.33 -4.03
C ILE A 430 -2.01 10.51 -3.93
N VAL A 431 -0.88 10.45 -4.66
CA VAL A 431 0.14 11.49 -4.66
C VAL A 431 -0.40 12.82 -5.19
N ALA A 432 -1.21 12.80 -6.26
CA ALA A 432 -1.84 14.02 -6.79
C ALA A 432 -2.71 14.72 -5.75
N ARG A 433 -3.48 13.97 -4.92
CA ARG A 433 -4.26 14.55 -3.82
C ARG A 433 -3.39 15.10 -2.71
N GLU A 434 -2.36 14.39 -2.30
CA GLU A 434 -1.40 14.84 -1.27
C GLU A 434 -0.70 16.14 -1.69
N LEU A 435 -0.29 16.23 -2.94
CA LEU A 435 0.37 17.41 -3.51
C LEU A 435 -0.62 18.53 -3.90
N GLY A 436 -1.93 18.26 -3.91
CA GLY A 436 -2.96 19.22 -4.35
C GLY A 436 -2.90 19.52 -5.85
N ILE A 437 -2.38 18.60 -6.66
CA ILE A 437 -2.26 18.70 -8.12
C ILE A 437 -3.44 17.98 -8.75
N PRO A 438 -4.16 18.60 -9.74
CA PRO A 438 -5.23 17.91 -10.44
C PRO A 438 -4.70 16.77 -11.30
N ALA A 439 -5.43 15.65 -11.30
CA ALA A 439 -5.08 14.54 -12.19
C ALA A 439 -6.30 13.97 -12.92
N VAL A 440 -6.04 13.32 -14.07
CA VAL A 440 -7.00 12.51 -14.83
C VAL A 440 -6.38 11.13 -14.96
N VAL A 441 -6.99 10.12 -14.36
CA VAL A 441 -6.47 8.75 -14.36
C VAL A 441 -7.38 7.81 -15.14
N GLY A 442 -6.81 6.72 -15.67
CA GLY A 442 -7.59 5.75 -16.45
C GLY A 442 -8.11 6.31 -17.78
N ALA A 443 -7.34 7.16 -18.42
CA ALA A 443 -7.69 7.81 -19.69
C ALA A 443 -7.62 6.85 -20.90
N GLY A 444 -6.87 5.76 -20.80
CA GLY A 444 -6.80 4.70 -21.81
C GLY A 444 -5.87 4.99 -22.97
N ASP A 445 -5.94 6.18 -23.56
CA ASP A 445 -5.27 6.55 -24.81
C ASP A 445 -4.57 7.91 -24.80
N ALA A 446 -4.38 8.53 -23.65
CA ALA A 446 -3.83 9.89 -23.55
C ALA A 446 -2.38 10.02 -24.07
N THR A 447 -1.65 8.91 -24.17
CA THR A 447 -0.27 8.87 -24.69
C THR A 447 -0.19 8.66 -26.21
N HIS A 448 -1.31 8.60 -26.92
CA HIS A 448 -1.41 8.33 -28.38
C HIS A 448 -1.83 9.53 -29.22
#